data_84b8ee2ab42a94d2bc6bbd42cf919f2b
#
_entry.id   84b8ee2ab42a94d2bc6bbd42cf919f2b
#
_cell.length_a   1.000
_cell.length_b   1.000
_cell.length_c   1.000
_cell.angle_alpha   90.00
_cell.angle_beta   90.00
_cell.angle_gamma   90.00
#
_symmetry.space_group_name_H-M   'P 1'
#
loop_
_entity.id
_entity.type
_entity.pdbx_description
1 polymer ?
#
loop_
_entity_poly.entity_id
_entity_poly.type
_entity_poly.pdbx_seq_one_letter_code
_entity_poly.pdbx_strand_id
1 'polypeptide(L)'
;MTSPDAHPSANPIEDTPEPTQHQRLSVMGREWTFRKFDERTALAISQAHGLPAAVAEAITARGIGIDEVVSFIDPTLKDLLPDPSRFRDMDKAANRIADALLSGEKIALFADYDVDGATSSSVMARFLRACGNDPIVYIPDRISEGYGPSEPALQKLAAQGAKLIITLDCGTTAFDALGAGRDLNVD
;
A
#
# COMPACT_ATOMS: atom_id res chain seq x y z
N MET A 1 50.57 -44.19 38.03
CA MET A 1 49.82 -44.37 36.77
C MET A 1 49.13 -43.09 36.45
N THR A 2 49.58 -42.48 35.42
CA THR A 2 49.50 -41.17 34.93
C THR A 2 48.09 -40.80 34.44
N SER A 3 47.64 -39.64 34.90
CA SER A 3 46.47 -38.93 34.35
C SER A 3 46.83 -38.22 33.06
N PRO A 4 45.96 -38.21 32.01
CA PRO A 4 46.23 -37.43 30.82
C PRO A 4 45.53 -36.07 30.83
N ASP A 5 46.27 -35.17 30.37
CA ASP A 5 46.04 -33.93 29.64
C ASP A 5 44.69 -33.21 29.72
N ALA A 6 44.71 -32.05 30.36
CA ALA A 6 43.74 -31.01 30.25
C ALA A 6 44.06 -30.17 28.96
N HIS A 7 43.14 -30.21 28.01
CA HIS A 7 43.13 -29.26 26.89
C HIS A 7 42.81 -27.84 27.39
N PRO A 8 43.47 -26.77 26.90
CA PRO A 8 43.14 -25.41 27.24
C PRO A 8 41.82 -25.03 26.54
N SER A 9 40.88 -24.54 27.35
CA SER A 9 39.65 -23.93 26.90
C SER A 9 39.96 -22.71 26.01
N ALA A 10 39.48 -22.75 24.81
CA ALA A 10 39.46 -21.59 23.92
C ALA A 10 38.66 -20.47 24.60
N ASN A 11 39.28 -19.34 24.82
CA ASN A 11 38.60 -18.11 25.22
C ASN A 11 37.54 -17.75 24.16
N PRO A 12 36.34 -17.33 24.57
CA PRO A 12 35.40 -16.73 23.65
C PRO A 12 36.02 -15.45 23.09
N ILE A 13 35.99 -15.33 21.78
CA ILE A 13 36.33 -14.11 21.04
C ILE A 13 35.41 -13.04 21.59
N GLU A 14 35.93 -12.08 22.34
CA GLU A 14 35.21 -10.86 22.72
C GLU A 14 34.76 -10.19 21.42
N ASP A 15 33.45 -10.11 21.29
CA ASP A 15 32.77 -9.33 20.26
C ASP A 15 33.21 -7.86 20.39
N THR A 16 34.19 -7.46 19.61
CA THR A 16 34.58 -6.06 19.52
C THR A 16 33.37 -5.29 18.99
N PRO A 17 32.82 -4.33 19.76
CA PRO A 17 31.69 -3.56 19.28
C PRO A 17 32.10 -2.83 17.98
N GLU A 18 31.36 -3.08 16.90
CA GLU A 18 31.51 -2.32 15.67
C GLU A 18 31.49 -0.81 15.99
N PRO A 19 32.32 0.03 15.30
CA PRO A 19 32.40 1.44 15.59
C PRO A 19 31.02 2.05 15.51
N THR A 20 30.58 2.62 16.61
CA THR A 20 29.32 3.35 16.77
C THR A 20 29.20 4.36 15.64
N GLN A 21 28.30 4.10 14.69
CA GLN A 21 27.88 5.10 13.73
C GLN A 21 27.45 6.32 14.54
N HIS A 22 28.05 7.47 14.27
CA HIS A 22 27.75 8.71 14.97
C HIS A 22 26.24 8.96 14.89
N GLN A 23 25.57 8.79 16.01
CA GLN A 23 24.16 9.12 16.18
C GLN A 23 24.00 10.63 15.89
N ARG A 24 23.50 10.95 14.71
CA ARG A 24 23.19 12.33 14.36
C ARG A 24 21.77 12.63 14.78
N LEU A 25 21.62 13.31 15.88
CA LEU A 25 20.32 13.83 16.27
C LEU A 25 19.91 14.97 15.33
N SER A 26 18.67 14.92 14.87
CA SER A 26 18.06 16.03 14.14
C SER A 26 17.84 17.23 15.08
N VAL A 27 17.54 18.40 14.52
CA VAL A 27 17.15 19.60 15.28
C VAL A 27 15.97 19.32 16.23
N MET A 28 15.12 18.36 15.89
CA MET A 28 13.98 17.93 16.71
C MET A 28 14.34 16.81 17.72
N GLY A 29 15.63 16.53 17.94
CA GLY A 29 16.08 15.50 18.87
C GLY A 29 15.82 14.06 18.43
N ARG A 30 15.48 13.83 17.16
CA ARG A 30 15.24 12.49 16.60
C ARG A 30 16.56 11.90 16.12
N GLU A 31 16.76 10.62 16.41
CA GLU A 31 17.89 9.84 15.91
C GLU A 31 17.68 9.47 14.44
N TRP A 32 18.74 9.66 13.63
CA TRP A 32 18.78 9.23 12.24
C TRP A 32 19.48 7.88 12.15
N THR A 33 18.77 6.86 11.69
CA THR A 33 19.35 5.55 11.41
C THR A 33 19.37 5.29 9.90
N PHE A 34 20.51 4.87 9.39
CA PHE A 34 20.62 4.43 7.99
C PHE A 34 20.19 2.98 7.86
N ARG A 35 19.45 2.67 6.80
CA ARG A 35 19.17 1.28 6.48
C ARG A 35 20.45 0.57 6.06
N LYS A 36 20.63 -0.66 6.53
CA LYS A 36 21.73 -1.50 6.08
C LYS A 36 21.52 -1.86 4.60
N PHE A 37 22.61 -1.90 3.86
CA PHE A 37 22.63 -2.33 2.46
C PHE A 37 23.90 -3.11 2.16
N ASP A 38 23.90 -3.89 1.09
CA ASP A 38 25.10 -4.58 0.61
C ASP A 38 25.94 -3.66 -0.27
N GLU A 39 27.13 -3.29 0.21
CA GLU A 39 28.04 -2.37 -0.47
C GLU A 39 28.49 -2.88 -1.86
N ARG A 40 28.64 -4.21 -2.00
CA ARG A 40 29.05 -4.81 -3.28
C ARG A 40 27.96 -4.66 -4.33
N THR A 41 26.71 -4.93 -3.94
CA THR A 41 25.54 -4.75 -4.81
C THR A 41 25.36 -3.28 -5.17
N ALA A 42 25.50 -2.37 -4.20
CA ALA A 42 25.41 -0.93 -4.47
C ALA A 42 26.49 -0.45 -5.45
N LEU A 43 27.73 -0.88 -5.27
CA LEU A 43 28.82 -0.57 -6.20
C LEU A 43 28.55 -1.13 -7.60
N ALA A 44 28.10 -2.38 -7.70
CA ALA A 44 27.77 -3.01 -8.96
C ALA A 44 26.64 -2.27 -9.70
N ILE A 45 25.59 -1.88 -8.98
CA ILE A 45 24.48 -1.07 -9.51
C ILE A 45 24.99 0.30 -10.00
N SER A 46 25.80 0.99 -9.19
CA SER A 46 26.39 2.28 -9.57
C SER A 46 27.18 2.18 -10.88
N GLN A 47 28.04 1.17 -11.01
CA GLN A 47 28.87 0.97 -12.18
C GLN A 47 28.08 0.52 -13.42
N ALA A 48 27.17 -0.43 -13.26
CA ALA A 48 26.41 -1.00 -14.36
C ALA A 48 25.41 0.01 -14.98
N HIS A 49 24.82 0.86 -14.14
CA HIS A 49 23.77 1.79 -14.58
C HIS A 49 24.20 3.26 -14.58
N GLY A 50 25.47 3.56 -14.28
CA GLY A 50 25.98 4.93 -14.26
C GLY A 50 25.33 5.82 -13.20
N LEU A 51 24.87 5.24 -12.09
CA LEU A 51 24.16 5.95 -11.04
C LEU A 51 25.12 6.52 -10.00
N PRO A 52 24.82 7.69 -9.39
CA PRO A 52 25.54 8.17 -8.23
C PRO A 52 25.52 7.14 -7.09
N ALA A 53 26.61 7.01 -6.35
CA ALA A 53 26.76 6.02 -5.25
C ALA A 53 25.60 6.08 -4.26
N ALA A 54 25.22 7.28 -3.80
CA ALA A 54 24.13 7.45 -2.84
C ALA A 54 22.76 6.96 -3.38
N VAL A 55 22.54 7.04 -4.69
CA VAL A 55 21.32 6.51 -5.34
C VAL A 55 21.36 4.99 -5.36
N ALA A 56 22.49 4.40 -5.73
CA ALA A 56 22.68 2.96 -5.73
C ALA A 56 22.55 2.35 -4.34
N GLU A 57 23.11 2.99 -3.32
CA GLU A 57 22.94 2.63 -1.90
C GLU A 57 21.47 2.66 -1.49
N ALA A 58 20.75 3.73 -1.84
CA ALA A 58 19.33 3.88 -1.52
C ALA A 58 18.46 2.83 -2.20
N ILE A 59 18.78 2.42 -3.42
CA ILE A 59 18.11 1.36 -4.17
C ILE A 59 18.39 0.00 -3.49
N THR A 60 19.66 -0.30 -3.21
CA THR A 60 20.08 -1.54 -2.55
C THR A 60 19.49 -1.67 -1.15
N ALA A 61 19.42 -0.57 -0.38
CA ALA A 61 18.78 -0.55 0.94
C ALA A 61 17.27 -0.84 0.91
N ARG A 62 16.66 -0.86 -0.28
CA ARG A 62 15.26 -1.29 -0.50
C ARG A 62 15.15 -2.76 -0.93
N GLY A 63 16.29 -3.46 -1.01
CA GLY A 63 16.33 -4.86 -1.42
C GLY A 63 16.27 -5.08 -2.92
N ILE A 64 16.46 -4.03 -3.74
CA ILE A 64 16.44 -4.11 -5.20
C ILE A 64 17.78 -4.63 -5.68
N GLY A 65 17.76 -5.72 -6.44
CA GLY A 65 18.92 -6.31 -7.08
C GLY A 65 19.30 -5.63 -8.40
N ILE A 66 20.49 -5.96 -8.92
CA ILE A 66 21.03 -5.32 -10.13
C ILE A 66 20.12 -5.48 -11.35
N ASP A 67 19.46 -6.63 -11.50
CA ASP A 67 18.57 -6.92 -12.61
C ASP A 67 17.22 -6.18 -12.55
N GLU A 68 16.85 -5.69 -11.37
CA GLU A 68 15.59 -5.00 -11.12
C GLU A 68 15.69 -3.47 -11.21
N VAL A 69 16.94 -2.94 -11.28
CA VAL A 69 17.20 -1.50 -11.22
C VAL A 69 16.48 -0.74 -12.31
N VAL A 70 16.48 -1.24 -13.54
CA VAL A 70 15.87 -0.56 -14.69
C VAL A 70 14.35 -0.41 -14.47
N SER A 71 13.66 -1.48 -14.11
CA SER A 71 12.22 -1.45 -13.86
C SER A 71 11.85 -0.66 -12.61
N PHE A 72 12.77 -0.56 -11.65
CA PHE A 72 12.58 0.25 -10.45
C PHE A 72 12.69 1.75 -10.71
N ILE A 73 13.64 2.17 -11.56
CA ILE A 73 13.90 3.59 -11.87
C ILE A 73 12.91 4.11 -12.93
N ASP A 74 12.62 3.29 -13.93
CA ASP A 74 11.72 3.65 -15.04
C ASP A 74 10.55 2.65 -15.12
N PRO A 75 9.63 2.70 -14.15
CA PRO A 75 8.49 1.80 -14.09
C PRO A 75 7.51 2.07 -15.22
N THR A 76 7.12 1.03 -15.96
CA THR A 76 6.08 1.14 -16.97
C THR A 76 4.81 0.40 -16.53
N LEU A 77 3.63 0.92 -16.88
CA LEU A 77 2.36 0.23 -16.60
C LEU A 77 2.31 -1.14 -17.26
N LYS A 78 2.90 -1.27 -18.45
CA LYS A 78 2.93 -2.54 -19.18
C LYS A 78 3.65 -3.65 -18.39
N ASP A 79 4.76 -3.31 -17.72
CA ASP A 79 5.60 -4.29 -17.05
C ASP A 79 5.18 -4.52 -15.59
N LEU A 80 4.59 -3.51 -14.96
CA LEU A 80 4.28 -3.55 -13.53
C LEU A 80 2.80 -3.66 -13.18
N LEU A 81 1.88 -3.46 -14.15
CA LEU A 81 0.45 -3.64 -13.88
C LEU A 81 0.14 -5.14 -13.74
N PRO A 82 -0.16 -5.62 -12.53
CA PRO A 82 -0.48 -7.02 -12.34
C PRO A 82 -1.85 -7.35 -12.93
N ASP A 83 -2.05 -8.62 -13.27
CA ASP A 83 -3.38 -9.13 -13.57
C ASP A 83 -4.31 -8.87 -12.36
N PRO A 84 -5.44 -8.17 -12.54
CA PRO A 84 -6.36 -7.86 -11.44
C PRO A 84 -6.84 -9.09 -10.66
N SER A 85 -6.95 -10.26 -11.30
CA SER A 85 -7.35 -11.52 -10.65
C SER A 85 -6.40 -11.98 -9.55
N ARG A 86 -5.16 -11.45 -9.52
CA ARG A 86 -4.17 -11.74 -8.46
C ARG A 86 -4.50 -11.05 -7.14
N PHE A 87 -5.35 -10.03 -7.15
CA PHE A 87 -5.79 -9.39 -5.90
C PHE A 87 -6.80 -10.27 -5.18
N ARG A 88 -6.62 -10.34 -3.87
CA ARG A 88 -7.53 -11.09 -3.00
C ARG A 88 -8.96 -10.57 -3.17
N ASP A 89 -9.91 -11.49 -3.23
CA ASP A 89 -11.35 -11.21 -3.37
C ASP A 89 -11.77 -10.39 -4.62
N MET A 90 -10.89 -10.24 -5.62
CA MET A 90 -11.20 -9.49 -6.84
C MET A 90 -12.39 -10.11 -7.58
N ASP A 91 -12.39 -11.43 -7.78
CA ASP A 91 -13.49 -12.13 -8.47
C ASP A 91 -14.81 -11.99 -7.71
N LYS A 92 -14.75 -12.02 -6.37
CA LYS A 92 -15.93 -11.80 -5.52
C LYS A 92 -16.50 -10.39 -5.71
N ALA A 93 -15.63 -9.37 -5.70
CA ALA A 93 -16.02 -7.98 -5.90
C ALA A 93 -16.59 -7.75 -7.31
N ALA A 94 -15.92 -8.28 -8.35
CA ALA A 94 -16.37 -8.17 -9.74
C ALA A 94 -17.73 -8.82 -9.95
N ASN A 95 -17.93 -10.05 -9.43
CA ASN A 95 -19.22 -10.74 -9.51
C ASN A 95 -20.32 -9.97 -8.77
N ARG A 96 -20.04 -9.43 -7.57
CA ARG A 96 -21.04 -8.64 -6.83
C ARG A 96 -21.46 -7.37 -7.59
N ILE A 97 -20.52 -6.70 -8.26
CA ILE A 97 -20.83 -5.55 -9.12
C ILE A 97 -21.64 -5.97 -10.34
N ALA A 98 -21.29 -7.10 -10.96
CA ALA A 98 -22.05 -7.64 -12.09
C ALA A 98 -23.49 -8.00 -11.68
N ASP A 99 -23.68 -8.64 -10.54
CA ASP A 99 -25.01 -8.97 -10.01
C ASP A 99 -25.84 -7.71 -9.75
N ALA A 100 -25.22 -6.66 -9.18
CA ALA A 100 -25.89 -5.38 -8.96
C ALA A 100 -26.35 -4.72 -10.28
N LEU A 101 -25.49 -4.77 -11.31
CA LEU A 101 -25.82 -4.25 -12.63
C LEU A 101 -26.98 -5.03 -13.28
N LEU A 102 -26.92 -6.37 -13.23
CA LEU A 102 -27.95 -7.23 -13.82
C LEU A 102 -29.31 -7.11 -13.10
N SER A 103 -29.28 -6.89 -11.79
CA SER A 103 -30.48 -6.72 -10.97
C SER A 103 -31.01 -5.29 -10.98
N GLY A 104 -30.29 -4.34 -11.59
CA GLY A 104 -30.68 -2.92 -11.59
C GLY A 104 -30.57 -2.26 -10.22
N GLU A 105 -29.70 -2.77 -9.34
CA GLU A 105 -29.49 -2.20 -8.03
C GLU A 105 -28.87 -0.79 -8.13
N LYS A 106 -29.22 0.07 -7.19
CA LYS A 106 -28.61 1.40 -7.06
C LYS A 106 -27.21 1.26 -6.46
N ILE A 107 -26.20 1.67 -7.20
CA ILE A 107 -24.80 1.64 -6.78
C ILE A 107 -24.37 3.04 -6.34
N ALA A 108 -23.60 3.12 -5.25
CA ALA A 108 -22.93 4.33 -4.83
C ALA A 108 -21.41 4.15 -4.88
N LEU A 109 -20.71 5.21 -5.25
CA LEU A 109 -19.26 5.31 -5.22
C LEU A 109 -18.90 6.27 -4.10
N PHE A 110 -18.20 5.79 -3.10
CA PHE A 110 -17.64 6.60 -2.03
C PHE A 110 -16.14 6.76 -2.28
N ALA A 111 -15.67 7.95 -2.60
CA ALA A 111 -14.29 8.18 -2.99
C ALA A 111 -13.60 9.20 -2.09
N ASP A 112 -12.28 9.12 -2.01
CA ASP A 112 -11.48 10.18 -1.39
C ASP A 112 -11.56 11.48 -2.20
N TYR A 113 -11.24 12.59 -1.55
CA TYR A 113 -11.29 13.94 -2.11
C TYR A 113 -10.00 14.35 -2.84
N ASP A 114 -9.00 13.49 -2.91
CA ASP A 114 -7.75 13.75 -3.62
C ASP A 114 -7.78 13.29 -5.09
N VAL A 115 -6.62 13.37 -5.77
CA VAL A 115 -6.52 13.02 -7.20
C VAL A 115 -6.81 11.55 -7.46
N ASP A 116 -6.37 10.65 -6.58
CA ASP A 116 -6.55 9.21 -6.76
C ASP A 116 -8.01 8.81 -6.52
N GLY A 117 -8.66 9.41 -5.52
CA GLY A 117 -10.11 9.28 -5.31
C GLY A 117 -10.93 9.85 -6.47
N ALA A 118 -10.57 11.03 -6.98
CA ALA A 118 -11.25 11.66 -8.11
C ALA A 118 -11.10 10.85 -9.41
N THR A 119 -9.91 10.34 -9.71
CA THR A 119 -9.65 9.57 -10.92
C THR A 119 -10.29 8.19 -10.86
N SER A 120 -10.17 7.47 -9.74
CA SER A 120 -10.79 6.16 -9.56
C SER A 120 -12.32 6.22 -9.63
N SER A 121 -12.94 7.21 -8.96
CA SER A 121 -14.39 7.40 -9.03
C SER A 121 -14.86 7.77 -10.44
N SER A 122 -14.10 8.58 -11.17
CA SER A 122 -14.42 8.95 -12.55
C SER A 122 -14.38 7.74 -13.48
N VAL A 123 -13.35 6.88 -13.36
CA VAL A 123 -13.22 5.66 -14.17
C VAL A 123 -14.40 4.71 -13.87
N MET A 124 -14.68 4.46 -12.59
CA MET A 124 -15.76 3.56 -12.19
C MET A 124 -17.14 4.11 -12.59
N ALA A 125 -17.40 5.40 -12.38
CA ALA A 125 -18.66 6.02 -12.78
C ALA A 125 -18.89 5.94 -14.30
N ARG A 126 -17.84 6.17 -15.10
CA ARG A 126 -17.93 6.02 -16.55
C ARG A 126 -18.23 4.58 -16.98
N PHE A 127 -17.59 3.62 -16.35
CA PHE A 127 -17.85 2.21 -16.60
C PHE A 127 -19.29 1.83 -16.26
N LEU A 128 -19.77 2.18 -15.07
CA LEU A 128 -21.15 1.87 -14.64
C LEU A 128 -22.19 2.54 -15.55
N ARG A 129 -21.97 3.79 -15.96
CA ARG A 129 -22.84 4.49 -16.93
C ARG A 129 -22.85 3.82 -18.29
N ALA A 130 -21.71 3.33 -18.76
CA ALA A 130 -21.66 2.57 -20.01
C ALA A 130 -22.42 1.23 -19.92
N CYS A 131 -22.55 0.67 -18.71
CA CYS A 131 -23.37 -0.51 -18.42
C CYS A 131 -24.85 -0.16 -18.12
N GLY A 132 -25.27 1.09 -18.26
CA GLY A 132 -26.66 1.52 -18.05
C GLY A 132 -27.03 1.84 -16.59
N ASN A 133 -26.05 1.89 -15.67
CA ASN A 133 -26.27 2.25 -14.28
C ASN A 133 -25.69 3.65 -14.00
N ASP A 134 -26.51 4.55 -13.47
CA ASP A 134 -26.03 5.89 -13.05
C ASP A 134 -25.79 5.89 -11.56
N PRO A 135 -24.52 5.78 -11.12
CA PRO A 135 -24.18 5.66 -9.70
C PRO A 135 -24.31 7.00 -8.98
N ILE A 136 -24.59 6.91 -7.67
CA ILE A 136 -24.40 8.04 -6.77
C ILE A 136 -22.90 8.20 -6.55
N VAL A 137 -22.34 9.37 -6.82
CA VAL A 137 -20.95 9.68 -6.47
C VAL A 137 -20.94 10.54 -5.22
N TYR A 138 -20.27 10.07 -4.19
CA TYR A 138 -20.13 10.74 -2.90
C TYR A 138 -18.66 10.96 -2.58
N ILE A 139 -18.31 12.20 -2.38
CA ILE A 139 -16.98 12.61 -1.93
C ILE A 139 -17.18 13.40 -0.64
N PRO A 140 -16.58 12.97 0.50
CA PRO A 140 -16.78 13.66 1.77
C PRO A 140 -16.12 15.03 1.75
N ASP A 141 -16.73 15.98 2.47
CA ASP A 141 -16.10 17.27 2.70
C ASP A 141 -14.95 17.13 3.72
N ARG A 142 -13.75 17.51 3.30
CA ARG A 142 -12.52 17.34 4.08
C ARG A 142 -12.60 17.98 5.47
N ILE A 143 -13.29 19.12 5.58
CA ILE A 143 -13.30 19.93 6.80
C ILE A 143 -14.37 19.42 7.78
N SER A 144 -15.57 19.14 7.27
CA SER A 144 -16.71 18.79 8.11
C SER A 144 -16.90 17.29 8.33
N GLU A 145 -16.46 16.45 7.39
CA GLU A 145 -16.66 14.99 7.42
C GLU A 145 -15.34 14.21 7.64
N GLY A 146 -14.19 14.79 7.27
CA GLY A 146 -12.89 14.16 7.42
C GLY A 146 -12.58 13.16 6.30
N TYR A 147 -11.67 12.22 6.59
CA TYR A 147 -11.19 11.23 5.63
C TYR A 147 -11.92 9.90 5.75
N GLY A 148 -12.34 9.36 4.62
CA GLY A 148 -12.88 8.02 4.49
C GLY A 148 -14.35 7.89 4.90
N PRO A 149 -14.91 6.65 4.83
CA PRO A 149 -16.30 6.38 5.16
C PRO A 149 -16.62 6.69 6.62
N SER A 150 -17.77 7.30 6.83
CA SER A 150 -18.35 7.53 8.15
C SER A 150 -19.78 6.95 8.21
N GLU A 151 -20.23 6.57 9.39
CA GLU A 151 -21.60 6.04 9.57
C GLU A 151 -22.66 6.99 9.02
N PRO A 152 -22.64 8.32 9.29
CA PRO A 152 -23.63 9.26 8.73
C PRO A 152 -23.61 9.29 7.19
N ALA A 153 -22.44 9.19 6.58
CA ALA A 153 -22.34 9.19 5.12
C ALA A 153 -22.93 7.90 4.52
N LEU A 154 -22.67 6.73 5.12
CA LEU A 154 -23.25 5.46 4.69
C LEU A 154 -24.78 5.45 4.88
N GLN A 155 -25.29 5.98 5.99
CA GLN A 155 -26.74 6.15 6.23
C GLN A 155 -27.38 7.04 5.15
N LYS A 156 -26.72 8.13 4.78
CA LYS A 156 -27.18 9.03 3.71
C LYS A 156 -27.25 8.33 2.35
N LEU A 157 -26.27 7.52 2.01
CA LEU A 157 -26.26 6.75 0.77
C LEU A 157 -27.34 5.65 0.78
N ALA A 158 -27.49 4.94 1.88
CA ALA A 158 -28.56 3.96 2.06
C ALA A 158 -29.95 4.59 1.92
N ALA A 159 -30.16 5.77 2.52
CA ALA A 159 -31.41 6.54 2.40
C ALA A 159 -31.71 6.99 0.95
N GLN A 160 -30.68 7.16 0.11
CA GLN A 160 -30.81 7.43 -1.32
C GLN A 160 -31.07 6.17 -2.15
N GLY A 161 -31.18 5.01 -1.49
CA GLY A 161 -31.51 3.73 -2.11
C GLY A 161 -30.32 2.92 -2.56
N ALA A 162 -29.07 3.28 -2.20
CA ALA A 162 -27.91 2.48 -2.50
C ALA A 162 -28.04 1.07 -1.90
N LYS A 163 -27.74 0.04 -2.68
CA LYS A 163 -27.68 -1.37 -2.28
C LYS A 163 -26.26 -1.90 -2.26
N LEU A 164 -25.39 -1.28 -3.03
CA LEU A 164 -23.97 -1.55 -3.08
C LEU A 164 -23.23 -0.22 -2.96
N ILE A 165 -22.27 -0.14 -2.04
CA ILE A 165 -21.35 1.00 -1.91
C ILE A 165 -19.94 0.52 -2.23
N ILE A 166 -19.31 1.13 -3.22
CA ILE A 166 -17.94 0.85 -3.60
C ILE A 166 -17.06 1.97 -3.06
N THR A 167 -16.19 1.65 -2.11
CA THR A 167 -15.19 2.60 -1.61
C THR A 167 -13.98 2.61 -2.52
N LEU A 168 -13.50 3.79 -2.86
CA LEU A 168 -12.40 4.01 -3.80
C LEU A 168 -11.35 4.90 -3.14
N ASP A 169 -10.12 4.39 -3.07
CA ASP A 169 -8.98 5.04 -2.45
C ASP A 169 -9.16 5.40 -0.97
N CYS A 170 -10.05 4.68 -0.29
CA CYS A 170 -10.35 4.86 1.13
C CYS A 170 -11.03 3.61 1.71
N GLY A 171 -11.25 3.60 3.02
CA GLY A 171 -12.12 2.62 3.67
C GLY A 171 -11.43 1.37 4.23
N THR A 172 -10.18 1.05 3.85
CA THR A 172 -9.49 -0.20 4.26
C THR A 172 -9.43 -0.38 5.78
N THR A 173 -9.36 0.69 6.55
CA THR A 173 -9.27 0.66 8.02
C THR A 173 -10.52 1.20 8.72
N ALA A 174 -11.58 1.54 7.97
CA ALA A 174 -12.81 2.12 8.51
C ALA A 174 -13.78 1.03 9.05
N PHE A 175 -13.28 0.15 9.91
CA PHE A 175 -14.03 -1.05 10.37
C PHE A 175 -15.36 -0.72 11.04
N ASP A 176 -15.40 0.32 11.86
CA ASP A 176 -16.63 0.71 12.58
C ASP A 176 -17.70 1.23 11.62
N ALA A 177 -17.32 2.13 10.70
CA ALA A 177 -18.23 2.67 9.71
C ALA A 177 -18.75 1.58 8.75
N LEU A 178 -17.85 0.71 8.26
CA LEU A 178 -18.24 -0.41 7.39
C LEU A 178 -19.08 -1.46 8.13
N GLY A 179 -18.84 -1.63 9.45
CA GLY A 179 -19.69 -2.46 10.32
C GLY A 179 -21.12 -1.94 10.38
N ALA A 180 -21.30 -0.64 10.60
CA ALA A 180 -22.61 0.02 10.61
C ALA A 180 -23.34 -0.09 9.26
N GLY A 181 -22.61 -0.13 8.13
CA GLY A 181 -23.17 -0.34 6.79
C GLY A 181 -23.97 -1.65 6.66
N ARG A 182 -23.53 -2.71 7.33
CA ARG A 182 -24.23 -4.01 7.32
C ARG A 182 -25.63 -3.93 7.93
N ASP A 183 -25.79 -3.12 8.99
CA ASP A 183 -27.07 -2.95 9.66
C ASP A 183 -28.08 -2.16 8.78
N LEU A 184 -27.57 -1.47 7.76
CA LEU A 184 -28.37 -0.73 6.78
C LEU A 184 -28.82 -1.59 5.58
N ASN A 185 -28.52 -2.88 5.57
CA ASN A 185 -28.76 -3.79 4.44
C ASN A 185 -28.19 -3.26 3.12
N VAL A 186 -26.94 -2.80 3.18
CA VAL A 186 -26.10 -2.33 2.07
C VAL A 186 -24.81 -3.12 2.10
N ASP A 187 -24.36 -3.59 0.94
CA ASP A 187 -23.07 -4.26 0.76
C ASP A 187 -21.95 -3.25 0.44
#